data_ec6604a24f8e98c012ef79fdafb4b81e
#
_entry.id   ec6604a24f8e98c012ef79fdafb4b81e
#
_cell.length_a   1.000
_cell.length_b   1.000
_cell.length_c   1.000
_cell.angle_alpha   90.00
_cell.angle_beta   90.00
_cell.angle_gamma   90.00
#
_symmetry.space_group_name_H-M   'P 1'
#
loop_
_entity.id
_entity.type
_entity.pdbx_description
1 polymer ?
#
loop_
_entity_poly.entity_id
_entity_poly.type
_entity_poly.pdbx_seq_one_letter_code
_entity_poly.pdbx_strand_id
1 'polypeptide(L)' 'MHKLTAIVTCFNESQHIEGVLQSIAWCDEIIVVDSFSTDDTLVKAKKYTQHV' A
#
# COMPACT_ATOMS: atom_id res chain seq x y z
N MET A 1 -12.01 21.67 -2.54
CA MET A 1 -11.97 20.26 -2.07
C MET A 1 -10.54 19.77 -2.08
N HIS A 2 -10.11 19.11 -1.03
CA HIS A 2 -8.74 18.63 -0.91
C HIS A 2 -8.67 17.15 -1.22
N LYS A 3 -7.65 16.80 -1.98
CA LYS A 3 -7.35 15.39 -2.27
C LYS A 3 -6.31 14.91 -1.27
N LEU A 4 -6.58 13.77 -0.64
CA LEU A 4 -5.68 13.20 0.35
C LEU A 4 -4.96 12.01 -0.25
N THR A 5 -3.63 12.07 -0.26
CA THR A 5 -2.77 11.01 -0.78
C THR A 5 -1.98 10.39 0.36
N ALA A 6 -2.07 9.08 0.49
CA ALA A 6 -1.29 8.33 1.46
C ALA A 6 -0.10 7.67 0.76
N ILE A 7 1.08 7.77 1.35
CA ILE A 7 2.29 7.13 0.83
C ILE A 7 2.72 6.08 1.86
N VAL A 8 2.80 4.84 1.42
CA VAL A 8 3.16 3.71 2.28
C VAL A 8 4.47 3.12 1.79
N THR A 9 5.50 3.14 2.64
CA THR A 9 6.75 2.46 2.35
C THR A 9 6.72 1.09 2.99
N CYS A 10 7.19 0.06 2.29
CA CYS A 10 7.16 -1.28 2.82
C CYS A 10 8.37 -2.10 2.35
N PHE A 11 8.70 -3.09 3.18
CA PHE A 11 9.71 -4.09 2.86
C PHE A 11 9.32 -5.38 3.58
N ASN A 12 8.98 -6.42 2.82
CA ASN A 12 8.59 -7.73 3.36
C ASN A 12 7.49 -7.61 4.44
N GLU A 13 6.43 -6.88 4.12
CA GLU A 13 5.32 -6.60 5.03
C GLU A 13 4.08 -7.43 4.70
N SER A 14 4.25 -8.62 4.09
CA SER A 14 3.11 -9.37 3.58
C SER A 14 2.08 -9.70 4.67
N GLN A 15 2.50 -9.87 5.93
CA GLN A 15 1.58 -10.14 7.04
C GLN A 15 0.77 -8.93 7.46
N HIS A 16 1.26 -7.72 7.18
CA HIS A 16 0.66 -6.49 7.69
C HIS A 16 0.14 -5.56 6.62
N ILE A 17 0.61 -5.72 5.37
CA ILE A 17 0.32 -4.74 4.32
C ILE A 17 -1.19 -4.60 4.05
N GLU A 18 -1.95 -5.69 4.06
CA GLU A 18 -3.38 -5.59 3.80
C GLU A 18 -4.11 -4.85 4.91
N GLY A 19 -3.73 -5.10 6.18
CA GLY A 19 -4.31 -4.38 7.30
C GLY A 19 -4.02 -2.89 7.24
N VAL A 20 -2.78 -2.53 6.89
CA VAL A 20 -2.40 -1.12 6.74
C VAL A 20 -3.21 -0.47 5.63
N LEU A 21 -3.31 -1.12 4.46
CA LEU A 21 -4.00 -0.55 3.31
C LEU A 21 -5.50 -0.45 3.57
N GLN A 22 -6.08 -1.41 4.28
CA GLN A 22 -7.49 -1.33 4.67
C GLN A 22 -7.74 -0.15 5.59
N SER A 23 -6.81 0.15 6.50
CA SER A 23 -6.99 1.24 7.46
C SER A 23 -6.93 2.61 6.79
N ILE A 24 -6.30 2.72 5.62
CA ILE A 24 -6.20 3.99 4.89
C ILE A 24 -6.99 3.99 3.59
N ALA A 25 -7.89 3.01 3.42
CA ALA A 25 -8.68 2.90 2.19
C ALA A 25 -9.58 4.11 1.93
N TRP A 26 -9.83 4.92 2.95
CA TRP A 26 -10.62 6.15 2.84
C TRP A 26 -9.87 7.28 2.13
N CYS A 27 -8.56 7.15 1.92
CA CYS A 27 -7.78 8.17 1.22
C CYS A 27 -8.16 8.20 -0.26
N ASP A 28 -8.04 9.38 -0.87
CA ASP A 28 -8.34 9.55 -2.29
C ASP A 28 -7.37 8.80 -3.18
N GLU A 29 -6.12 8.71 -2.73
CA GLU A 29 -5.07 8.05 -3.48
C GLU A 29 -4.10 7.38 -2.52
N ILE A 30 -3.66 6.17 -2.87
CA ILE A 30 -2.69 5.42 -2.10
C ILE A 30 -1.51 5.08 -3.01
N ILE A 31 -0.31 5.47 -2.61
CA ILE A 31 0.92 5.16 -3.33
C ILE A 31 1.75 4.24 -2.45
N VAL A 32 2.09 3.06 -2.94
CA VAL A 32 2.91 2.10 -2.21
C VAL A 32 4.32 2.11 -2.81
N VAL A 33 5.31 2.37 -1.97
CA VAL A 33 6.71 2.32 -2.35
C VAL A 33 7.33 1.08 -1.71
N ASP A 34 7.69 0.11 -2.53
CA ASP A 34 8.25 -1.15 -2.05
C ASP A 34 9.76 -1.16 -2.23
N SER A 35 10.48 -1.60 -1.19
CA SER A 35 11.93 -1.65 -1.17
C SER A 35 12.43 -3.05 -1.50
N PHE A 36 12.03 -3.57 -2.68
CA PHE A 36 12.46 -4.87 -3.19
C PHE A 36 12.07 -6.03 -2.26
N SER A 37 10.80 -6.08 -1.86
CA SER A 37 10.30 -7.20 -1.06
C SER A 37 10.48 -8.52 -1.79
N THR A 38 10.87 -9.55 -1.05
CA THR A 38 11.04 -10.91 -1.59
C THR A 38 9.83 -11.80 -1.35
N ASP A 39 8.86 -11.31 -0.58
CA ASP A 39 7.61 -12.04 -0.31
C ASP A 39 6.49 -11.52 -1.23
N ASP A 40 5.24 -11.81 -0.91
CA ASP A 40 4.10 -11.42 -1.72
C ASP A 40 3.50 -10.05 -1.34
N THR A 41 4.31 -9.19 -0.70
CA THR A 41 3.87 -7.84 -0.31
C THR A 41 3.30 -7.07 -1.50
N LEU A 42 4.03 -7.05 -2.62
CA LEU A 42 3.59 -6.32 -3.82
C LEU A 42 2.29 -6.88 -4.39
N VAL A 43 2.15 -8.20 -4.41
CA VAL A 43 0.95 -8.85 -4.92
C VAL A 43 -0.25 -8.42 -4.10
N LYS A 44 -0.12 -8.38 -2.77
CA LYS A 44 -1.20 -7.95 -1.88
C LYS A 44 -1.50 -6.47 -2.03
N ALA A 45 -0.45 -5.63 -2.15
CA ALA A 45 -0.63 -4.19 -2.30
C ALA A 45 -1.38 -3.85 -3.57
N LYS A 46 -1.13 -4.56 -4.65
CA LYS A 46 -1.79 -4.31 -5.94
C LYS A 46 -3.28 -4.56 -5.92
N LYS A 47 -3.79 -5.28 -4.92
CA LYS A 47 -5.23 -5.45 -4.75
C LYS A 47 -5.92 -4.18 -4.29
N TYR A 48 -5.18 -3.24 -3.70
CA TYR A 48 -5.74 -2.04 -3.09
C TYR A 48 -5.40 -0.78 -3.88
N THR A 49 -4.32 -0.79 -4.64
CA THR A 49 -3.91 0.38 -5.41
C THR A 49 -3.12 -0.05 -6.64
N GLN A 50 -3.21 0.78 -7.69
CA GLN A 50 -2.42 0.60 -8.90
C GLN A 50 -1.07 1.30 -8.82
N HIS A 51 -0.88 2.15 -7.82
CA HIS A 51 0.33 2.95 -7.66
C HIS A 51 1.32 2.26 -6.72
N VAL A 52 2.06 1.32 -7.27
CA VAL A 52 3.02 0.53 -6.51
C VAL A 52 4.43 0.67 -7.07
#